data_b1af7d67397bb66a8d4a69b33d8b952e
#
_entry.id   b1af7d67397bb66a8d4a69b33d8b952e
#
_cell.length_a   1.000
_cell.length_b   1.000
_cell.length_c   1.000
_cell.angle_alpha   90.00
_cell.angle_beta   90.00
_cell.angle_gamma   90.00
#
_symmetry.space_group_name_H-M   'P 1'
#
loop_
_entity.id
_entity.type
_entity.pdbx_description
1 polymer ?
#
loop_
_entity_poly.entity_id
_entity_poly.type
_entity_poly.pdbx_seq_one_letter_code
_entity_poly.pdbx_strand_id
1 'polypeptide(L)'
;MNEAAAVERESMEFDVVIVGAGPAGLSAAIRLKQSAQQAGTEISVCVLEKGSEVGAHILSGAVVDPVALDELIPDWKEKGAPQKTEVKEDRFYMLGHSGALRLPNFMMPPLMNNHGNYAVSLGNVCRWLAEQAESMGVEIYPGFACSDLVYREDGSVKGVVAGVFGLGKDGKPGPDYEPGMELHGKYVMIGEGVRGSLAKVLIDKFNLSEGKSPQKFGLGMKELWEIKPENHKPGQVTHTMGWPLDTKTGGGSFMYHLEDNLVSIGFVVHLNYKNPHLFPYMEFQRFKHHPLIADVLEGGRRVAYGARAITEGGYQSVPKLSFPGGCLIGCSAGMVNVPRIKGSHNAMLSGMLAADAAAEAIAAGREGDELSEYQAAWDKSAIAEDLKKVRNVKPLWSKLGLIGGLALGGLDMWTNQLFGFSFFGTIKHEKNDADSTGKAADYPVIEYPRPDGVLSFDRLTNVAYS
;
A
#
# COMPACT_ATOMS: atom_id res chain seq x y z
N MET A 1 17.29 -38.24 -2.28
CA MET A 1 16.37 -37.19 -1.84
C MET A 1 15.93 -37.60 -0.45
N ASN A 2 16.43 -36.96 0.61
CA ASN A 2 15.90 -37.21 1.95
C ASN A 2 14.49 -36.60 1.98
N GLU A 3 13.49 -37.43 2.16
CA GLU A 3 12.17 -36.98 2.62
C GLU A 3 12.41 -36.31 3.97
N ALA A 4 12.37 -34.99 3.99
CA ALA A 4 12.21 -34.28 5.25
C ALA A 4 10.89 -34.81 5.85
N ALA A 5 10.95 -35.44 7.01
CA ALA A 5 9.77 -35.89 7.73
C ALA A 5 8.79 -34.70 7.78
N ALA A 6 7.55 -34.92 7.34
CA ALA A 6 6.51 -33.91 7.37
C ALA A 6 6.40 -33.42 8.81
N VAL A 7 6.60 -32.15 9.01
CA VAL A 7 6.45 -31.51 10.34
C VAL A 7 4.97 -31.59 10.68
N GLU A 8 4.62 -32.36 11.73
CA GLU A 8 3.25 -32.43 12.22
C GLU A 8 2.92 -31.09 12.89
N ARG A 9 1.82 -30.46 12.45
CA ARG A 9 1.33 -29.18 12.96
C ARG A 9 -0.10 -29.31 13.45
N GLU A 10 -0.41 -28.59 14.51
CA GLU A 10 -1.81 -28.37 14.90
C GLU A 10 -2.52 -27.54 13.81
N SER A 11 -3.83 -27.76 13.66
CA SER A 11 -4.62 -27.01 12.68
C SER A 11 -5.90 -26.45 13.29
N MET A 12 -6.35 -25.31 12.76
CA MET A 12 -7.65 -24.71 13.04
C MET A 12 -8.39 -24.49 11.72
N GLU A 13 -9.71 -24.67 11.77
CA GLU A 13 -10.58 -24.55 10.60
C GLU A 13 -11.44 -23.28 10.70
N PHE A 14 -11.51 -22.52 9.60
CA PHE A 14 -12.36 -21.35 9.43
C PHE A 14 -13.07 -21.40 8.08
N ASP A 15 -14.11 -20.59 7.90
CA ASP A 15 -14.67 -20.42 6.56
C ASP A 15 -13.74 -19.55 5.71
N VAL A 16 -13.19 -18.47 6.26
CA VAL A 16 -12.26 -17.58 5.54
C VAL A 16 -11.05 -17.25 6.41
N VAL A 17 -9.87 -17.47 5.82
CA VAL A 17 -8.58 -17.06 6.40
C VAL A 17 -8.07 -15.84 5.63
N ILE A 18 -7.77 -14.76 6.35
CA ILE A 18 -7.27 -13.51 5.78
C ILE A 18 -5.84 -13.25 6.25
N VAL A 19 -4.91 -13.06 5.34
CA VAL A 19 -3.52 -12.78 5.65
C VAL A 19 -3.26 -11.27 5.51
N GLY A 20 -3.04 -10.60 6.65
CA GLY A 20 -2.75 -9.18 6.79
C GLY A 20 -3.92 -8.35 7.31
N ALA A 21 -3.75 -7.77 8.50
CA ALA A 21 -4.69 -6.84 9.15
C ALA A 21 -4.48 -5.39 8.69
N GLY A 22 -4.26 -5.19 7.40
CA GLY A 22 -4.27 -3.87 6.75
C GLY A 22 -5.69 -3.47 6.33
N PRO A 23 -5.84 -2.29 5.66
CA PRO A 23 -7.15 -1.80 5.24
C PRO A 23 -7.96 -2.82 4.42
N ALA A 24 -7.31 -3.56 3.51
CA ALA A 24 -7.98 -4.56 2.68
C ALA A 24 -8.50 -5.75 3.49
N GLY A 25 -7.65 -6.35 4.33
CA GLY A 25 -8.03 -7.52 5.11
C GLY A 25 -9.10 -7.25 6.15
N LEU A 26 -8.97 -6.12 6.87
CA LEU A 26 -9.98 -5.73 7.88
C LEU A 26 -11.33 -5.38 7.24
N SER A 27 -11.32 -4.71 6.07
CA SER A 27 -12.56 -4.43 5.34
C SER A 27 -13.21 -5.70 4.80
N ALA A 28 -12.41 -6.67 4.34
CA ALA A 28 -12.93 -7.98 3.94
C ALA A 28 -13.55 -8.72 5.12
N ALA A 29 -12.90 -8.73 6.29
CA ALA A 29 -13.40 -9.38 7.48
C ALA A 29 -14.74 -8.80 7.95
N ILE A 30 -14.83 -7.47 8.04
CA ILE A 30 -16.06 -6.77 8.40
C ILE A 30 -17.18 -7.08 7.41
N ARG A 31 -16.89 -6.99 6.10
CA ARG A 31 -17.88 -7.24 5.05
C ARG A 31 -18.40 -8.66 5.04
N LEU A 32 -17.56 -9.68 5.28
CA LEU A 32 -17.95 -11.07 5.45
C LEU A 32 -18.97 -11.24 6.59
N LYS A 33 -18.70 -10.61 7.75
CA LYS A 33 -19.61 -10.67 8.89
C LYS A 33 -20.95 -9.93 8.61
N GLN A 34 -20.88 -8.80 7.89
CA GLN A 34 -22.10 -8.09 7.46
C GLN A 34 -22.93 -8.93 6.51
N SER A 35 -22.30 -9.57 5.51
CA SER A 35 -22.97 -10.43 4.54
C SER A 35 -23.61 -11.66 5.22
N ALA A 36 -22.89 -12.29 6.16
CA ALA A 36 -23.42 -13.39 6.95
C ALA A 36 -24.64 -12.97 7.80
N GLN A 37 -24.56 -11.82 8.46
CA GLN A 37 -25.66 -11.28 9.26
C GLN A 37 -26.90 -10.97 8.41
N GLN A 38 -26.72 -10.39 7.24
CA GLN A 38 -27.81 -10.11 6.29
C GLN A 38 -28.48 -11.39 5.77
N ALA A 39 -27.70 -12.44 5.54
CA ALA A 39 -28.18 -13.74 5.09
C ALA A 39 -28.75 -14.61 6.23
N GLY A 40 -28.63 -14.19 7.50
CA GLY A 40 -29.02 -15.00 8.67
C GLY A 40 -28.17 -16.28 8.83
N THR A 41 -26.91 -16.23 8.40
CA THR A 41 -25.93 -17.33 8.46
C THR A 41 -24.74 -16.94 9.33
N GLU A 42 -23.87 -17.88 9.66
CA GLU A 42 -22.58 -17.63 10.26
C GLU A 42 -21.45 -17.90 9.27
N ILE A 43 -20.44 -17.03 9.26
CA ILE A 43 -19.16 -17.22 8.58
C ILE A 43 -18.06 -17.00 9.62
N SER A 44 -17.26 -18.03 9.91
CA SER A 44 -16.09 -17.92 10.77
C SER A 44 -14.93 -17.30 9.99
N VAL A 45 -14.33 -16.24 10.55
CA VAL A 45 -13.27 -15.45 9.90
C VAL A 45 -12.11 -15.27 10.86
N CYS A 46 -10.89 -15.62 10.41
CA CYS A 46 -9.69 -15.23 11.10
C CYS A 46 -8.82 -14.31 10.25
N VAL A 47 -8.12 -13.37 10.91
CA VAL A 47 -7.18 -12.44 10.32
C VAL A 47 -5.82 -12.60 10.97
N LEU A 48 -4.79 -12.86 10.18
CA LEU A 48 -3.42 -13.03 10.64
C LEU A 48 -2.62 -11.76 10.39
N GLU A 49 -1.94 -11.27 11.42
CA GLU A 49 -1.07 -10.08 11.32
C GLU A 49 0.33 -10.40 11.84
N LYS A 50 1.34 -10.07 11.04
CA LYS A 50 2.74 -10.30 11.43
C LYS A 50 3.26 -9.32 12.49
N GLY A 51 2.66 -8.12 12.57
CA GLY A 51 3.00 -7.12 13.58
C GLY A 51 2.54 -7.57 14.97
N SER A 52 3.23 -7.11 16.00
CA SER A 52 2.88 -7.38 17.40
C SER A 52 1.48 -6.87 17.79
N GLU A 53 0.97 -5.92 17.04
CA GLU A 53 -0.39 -5.39 17.11
C GLU A 53 -0.84 -4.91 15.73
N VAL A 54 -2.14 -4.77 15.52
CA VAL A 54 -2.68 -4.20 14.28
C VAL A 54 -2.22 -2.76 14.12
N GLY A 55 -1.69 -2.43 12.95
CA GLY A 55 -1.18 -1.09 12.64
C GLY A 55 0.26 -0.81 13.06
N ALA A 56 0.94 -1.72 13.78
CA ALA A 56 2.33 -1.54 14.21
C ALA A 56 3.30 -1.26 13.05
N HIS A 57 3.08 -1.90 11.91
CA HIS A 57 3.90 -1.72 10.72
C HIS A 57 3.36 -0.66 9.75
N ILE A 58 2.40 0.17 10.17
CA ILE A 58 1.80 1.23 9.36
C ILE A 58 2.16 2.58 9.96
N LEU A 59 3.25 3.19 9.48
CA LEU A 59 3.63 4.52 9.94
C LEU A 59 2.56 5.55 9.53
N SER A 60 2.24 6.41 10.48
CA SER A 60 1.24 7.47 10.37
C SER A 60 1.46 8.44 9.22
N GLY A 61 0.38 9.08 8.79
CA GLY A 61 0.34 10.11 7.76
C GLY A 61 -0.09 9.56 6.39
N ALA A 62 -1.38 9.61 6.16
CA ALA A 62 -1.99 9.37 4.87
C ALA A 62 -3.10 10.39 4.62
N VAL A 63 -3.38 10.68 3.36
CA VAL A 63 -4.65 11.32 2.96
C VAL A 63 -5.57 10.22 2.46
N VAL A 64 -6.64 9.99 3.20
CA VAL A 64 -7.61 8.93 2.92
C VAL A 64 -8.87 9.52 2.29
N ASP A 65 -9.31 8.92 1.20
CA ASP A 65 -10.61 9.14 0.59
C ASP A 65 -11.63 8.31 1.39
N PRO A 66 -12.67 8.91 1.99
CA PRO A 66 -13.58 8.19 2.89
C PRO A 66 -14.54 7.26 2.17
N VAL A 67 -14.63 7.28 0.84
CA VAL A 67 -15.64 6.58 0.04
C VAL A 67 -15.81 5.10 0.42
N ALA A 68 -14.70 4.40 0.68
CA ALA A 68 -14.77 2.99 1.08
C ALA A 68 -15.26 2.81 2.51
N LEU A 69 -14.97 3.76 3.39
CA LEU A 69 -15.45 3.74 4.77
C LEU A 69 -16.93 4.13 4.86
N ASP A 70 -17.35 5.10 4.05
CA ASP A 70 -18.76 5.50 3.91
C ASP A 70 -19.63 4.32 3.45
N GLU A 71 -19.08 3.44 2.60
CA GLU A 71 -19.78 2.23 2.13
C GLU A 71 -19.76 1.12 3.18
N LEU A 72 -18.60 0.89 3.84
CA LEU A 72 -18.41 -0.23 4.76
C LEU A 72 -19.12 0.02 6.11
N ILE A 73 -18.96 1.22 6.67
CA ILE A 73 -19.49 1.62 7.97
C ILE A 73 -20.03 3.05 7.84
N PRO A 74 -21.27 3.23 7.34
CA PRO A 74 -21.81 4.57 7.05
C PRO A 74 -21.85 5.52 8.25
N ASP A 75 -21.95 4.99 9.45
CA ASP A 75 -21.98 5.69 10.75
C ASP A 75 -20.59 5.78 11.41
N TRP A 76 -19.50 5.71 10.61
CA TRP A 76 -18.12 5.71 11.14
C TRP A 76 -17.78 6.94 11.98
N LYS A 77 -18.39 8.10 11.68
CA LYS A 77 -18.16 9.34 12.45
C LYS A 77 -18.74 9.23 13.86
N GLU A 78 -19.96 8.74 13.96
CA GLU A 78 -20.67 8.50 15.23
C GLU A 78 -19.98 7.40 16.05
N LYS A 79 -19.39 6.41 15.37
CA LYS A 79 -18.59 5.33 15.97
C LYS A 79 -17.18 5.75 16.35
N GLY A 80 -16.82 7.02 16.16
CA GLY A 80 -15.56 7.57 16.63
C GLY A 80 -14.34 7.15 15.82
N ALA A 81 -14.47 6.89 14.51
CA ALA A 81 -13.33 6.62 13.65
C ALA A 81 -12.29 7.74 13.76
N PRO A 82 -10.98 7.41 13.76
CA PRO A 82 -9.91 8.38 13.97
C PRO A 82 -9.59 9.18 12.69
N GLN A 83 -10.63 9.66 12.00
CA GLN A 83 -10.55 10.53 10.82
C GLN A 83 -11.07 11.92 11.19
N LYS A 84 -10.26 12.71 11.90
CA LYS A 84 -10.68 14.00 12.47
C LYS A 84 -10.21 15.20 11.66
N THR A 85 -9.09 15.09 10.94
CA THR A 85 -8.46 16.22 10.24
C THR A 85 -8.86 16.21 8.77
N GLU A 86 -9.96 16.90 8.45
CA GLU A 86 -10.39 17.13 7.07
C GLU A 86 -9.37 18.00 6.32
N VAL A 87 -9.14 17.70 5.04
CA VAL A 87 -8.27 18.49 4.16
C VAL A 87 -8.95 19.82 3.85
N LYS A 88 -8.33 20.92 4.34
CA LYS A 88 -8.80 22.29 4.15
C LYS A 88 -8.04 23.04 3.05
N GLU A 89 -6.78 22.69 2.84
CA GLU A 89 -5.93 23.32 1.85
C GLU A 89 -5.04 22.29 1.16
N ASP A 90 -5.06 22.28 -0.16
CA ASP A 90 -4.26 21.41 -1.02
C ASP A 90 -3.27 22.23 -1.82
N ARG A 91 -1.99 21.86 -1.77
CA ARG A 91 -0.88 22.59 -2.40
C ARG A 91 0.00 21.66 -3.20
N PHE A 92 0.32 22.07 -4.43
CA PHE A 92 1.28 21.38 -5.29
C PHE A 92 2.45 22.29 -5.64
N TYR A 93 3.68 21.77 -5.51
CA TYR A 93 4.89 22.53 -5.84
C TYR A 93 5.84 21.72 -6.73
N MET A 94 6.46 22.46 -7.65
CA MET A 94 7.69 22.02 -8.31
C MET A 94 8.87 22.64 -7.56
N LEU A 95 9.75 21.81 -7.00
CA LEU A 95 10.92 22.26 -6.26
C LEU A 95 12.12 22.41 -7.19
N GLY A 96 12.78 23.55 -7.10
CA GLY A 96 14.16 23.79 -7.53
C GLY A 96 15.11 23.56 -6.36
N HIS A 97 16.38 23.93 -6.52
CA HIS A 97 17.39 23.76 -5.46
C HIS A 97 17.07 24.55 -4.16
N SER A 98 16.54 25.76 -4.31
CA SER A 98 16.21 26.64 -3.18
C SER A 98 14.86 27.36 -3.35
N GLY A 99 14.21 27.21 -4.48
CA GLY A 99 12.93 27.82 -4.81
C GLY A 99 11.83 26.80 -5.04
N ALA A 100 10.59 27.22 -4.84
CA ALA A 100 9.40 26.39 -5.05
C ALA A 100 8.41 27.13 -5.96
N LEU A 101 8.05 26.53 -7.07
CA LEU A 101 6.99 27.03 -7.96
C LEU A 101 5.66 26.36 -7.56
N ARG A 102 4.74 27.14 -7.04
CA ARG A 102 3.37 26.64 -6.74
C ARG A 102 2.61 26.42 -8.06
N LEU A 103 2.09 25.21 -8.24
CA LEU A 103 1.20 24.89 -9.35
C LEU A 103 -0.24 25.22 -8.90
N PRO A 104 -0.99 26.05 -9.68
CA PRO A 104 -2.38 26.36 -9.35
C PRO A 104 -3.26 25.10 -9.38
N ASN A 105 -4.13 24.93 -8.39
CA ASN A 105 -4.97 23.76 -8.25
C ASN A 105 -5.91 23.54 -9.46
N PHE A 106 -6.36 24.62 -10.11
CA PHE A 106 -7.23 24.52 -11.30
C PHE A 106 -6.53 23.89 -12.52
N MET A 107 -5.19 23.84 -12.55
CA MET A 107 -4.42 23.17 -13.59
C MET A 107 -4.30 21.67 -13.34
N MET A 108 -4.54 21.24 -12.11
CA MET A 108 -4.46 19.81 -11.76
C MET A 108 -5.75 19.09 -12.18
N PRO A 109 -5.66 17.86 -12.71
CA PRO A 109 -6.85 17.07 -13.00
C PRO A 109 -7.75 16.95 -11.76
N PRO A 110 -9.10 17.07 -11.91
CA PRO A 110 -10.01 17.04 -10.76
C PRO A 110 -9.87 15.80 -9.86
N LEU A 111 -9.48 14.66 -10.42
CA LEU A 111 -9.23 13.43 -9.64
C LEU A 111 -8.09 13.58 -8.60
N MET A 112 -7.21 14.57 -8.75
CA MET A 112 -6.13 14.87 -7.80
C MET A 112 -6.58 15.77 -6.65
N ASN A 113 -7.80 16.27 -6.65
CA ASN A 113 -8.34 17.10 -5.59
C ASN A 113 -8.45 16.31 -4.27
N ASN A 114 -8.03 16.93 -3.17
CA ASN A 114 -8.09 16.33 -1.85
C ASN A 114 -9.20 16.89 -0.94
N HIS A 115 -10.04 17.81 -1.39
CA HIS A 115 -11.18 18.27 -0.61
C HIS A 115 -12.16 17.13 -0.33
N GLY A 116 -12.66 17.06 0.90
CA GLY A 116 -13.49 15.96 1.38
C GLY A 116 -12.71 14.71 1.84
N ASN A 117 -11.39 14.69 1.67
CA ASN A 117 -10.51 13.67 2.20
C ASN A 117 -10.01 14.05 3.60
N TYR A 118 -9.41 13.09 4.29
CA TYR A 118 -8.92 13.25 5.66
C TYR A 118 -7.43 12.95 5.74
N ALA A 119 -6.67 13.82 6.40
CA ALA A 119 -5.30 13.56 6.81
C ALA A 119 -5.33 12.76 8.12
N VAL A 120 -4.80 11.53 8.10
CA VAL A 120 -5.00 10.57 9.19
C VAL A 120 -3.74 9.76 9.49
N SER A 121 -3.70 9.17 10.69
CA SER A 121 -2.86 8.02 10.99
C SER A 121 -3.54 6.75 10.46
N LEU A 122 -3.05 6.18 9.38
CA LEU A 122 -3.61 4.94 8.82
C LEU A 122 -3.47 3.76 9.79
N GLY A 123 -2.44 3.75 10.64
CA GLY A 123 -2.30 2.76 11.71
C GLY A 123 -3.46 2.83 12.71
N ASN A 124 -3.84 4.04 13.13
CA ASN A 124 -4.99 4.23 14.02
C ASN A 124 -6.31 3.81 13.35
N VAL A 125 -6.48 4.11 12.07
CA VAL A 125 -7.64 3.66 11.30
C VAL A 125 -7.72 2.14 11.26
N CYS A 126 -6.59 1.44 11.06
CA CYS A 126 -6.57 -0.03 11.10
C CYS A 126 -6.87 -0.58 12.48
N ARG A 127 -6.36 0.01 13.57
CA ARG A 127 -6.72 -0.41 14.95
C ARG A 127 -8.22 -0.29 15.18
N TRP A 128 -8.79 0.85 14.81
CA TRP A 128 -10.23 1.06 14.95
C TRP A 128 -11.06 0.08 14.09
N LEU A 129 -10.63 -0.22 12.85
CA LEU A 129 -11.27 -1.24 12.01
C LEU A 129 -11.16 -2.63 12.64
N ALA A 130 -10.05 -2.96 13.29
CA ALA A 130 -9.88 -4.22 14.00
C ALA A 130 -10.87 -4.34 15.17
N GLU A 131 -11.04 -3.27 15.97
CA GLU A 131 -12.04 -3.22 17.03
C GLU A 131 -13.47 -3.44 16.49
N GLN A 132 -13.80 -2.85 15.34
CA GLN A 132 -15.09 -3.10 14.68
C GLN A 132 -15.23 -4.57 14.23
N ALA A 133 -14.18 -5.15 13.63
CA ALA A 133 -14.18 -6.54 13.19
C ALA A 133 -14.33 -7.52 14.39
N GLU A 134 -13.56 -7.32 15.44
CA GLU A 134 -13.62 -8.13 16.67
C GLU A 134 -15.00 -8.05 17.33
N SER A 135 -15.63 -6.87 17.37
CA SER A 135 -16.98 -6.69 17.90
C SER A 135 -18.05 -7.49 17.13
N MET A 136 -17.75 -7.88 15.88
CA MET A 136 -18.60 -8.72 15.03
C MET A 136 -18.21 -10.21 15.10
N GLY A 137 -17.25 -10.59 15.95
CA GLY A 137 -16.79 -11.96 16.12
C GLY A 137 -15.77 -12.42 15.07
N VAL A 138 -14.95 -11.51 14.56
CA VAL A 138 -13.74 -11.85 13.79
C VAL A 138 -12.61 -12.16 14.77
N GLU A 139 -11.89 -13.24 14.54
CA GLU A 139 -10.70 -13.58 15.32
C GLU A 139 -9.46 -12.95 14.66
N ILE A 140 -8.76 -12.07 15.38
CA ILE A 140 -7.54 -11.41 14.90
C ILE A 140 -6.35 -11.92 15.70
N TYR A 141 -5.32 -12.41 15.00
CA TYR A 141 -4.11 -12.97 15.58
C TYR A 141 -2.89 -12.10 15.24
N PRO A 142 -2.57 -11.08 16.06
CA PRO A 142 -1.33 -10.32 15.90
C PRO A 142 -0.13 -11.13 16.37
N GLY A 143 1.05 -10.85 15.78
CA GLY A 143 2.28 -11.60 16.04
C GLY A 143 2.44 -12.88 15.19
N PHE A 144 1.42 -13.27 14.43
CA PHE A 144 1.44 -14.50 13.63
C PHE A 144 1.80 -14.19 12.17
N ALA A 145 3.08 -14.26 11.86
CA ALA A 145 3.55 -14.17 10.49
C ALA A 145 3.27 -15.46 9.71
N CYS A 146 2.66 -15.34 8.53
CA CYS A 146 2.48 -16.47 7.62
C CYS A 146 3.78 -16.77 6.87
N SER A 147 4.22 -18.02 6.93
CA SER A 147 5.48 -18.47 6.33
C SER A 147 5.29 -19.30 5.07
N ASP A 148 4.19 -20.02 4.95
CA ASP A 148 3.96 -20.95 3.85
C ASP A 148 2.46 -21.12 3.55
N LEU A 149 2.15 -21.81 2.44
CA LEU A 149 0.83 -22.13 1.95
C LEU A 149 0.53 -23.61 2.12
N VAL A 150 -0.70 -23.93 2.51
CA VAL A 150 -1.22 -25.30 2.57
C VAL A 150 -2.11 -25.53 1.36
N TYR A 151 -1.95 -26.67 0.69
CA TYR A 151 -2.68 -27.02 -0.52
C TYR A 151 -3.56 -28.25 -0.31
N ARG A 152 -4.69 -28.32 -1.03
CA ARG A 152 -5.48 -29.53 -1.19
C ARG A 152 -4.81 -30.48 -2.20
N GLU A 153 -5.29 -31.70 -2.28
CA GLU A 153 -4.79 -32.70 -3.22
C GLU A 153 -4.90 -32.27 -4.69
N ASP A 154 -5.92 -31.49 -5.04
CA ASP A 154 -6.13 -30.93 -6.37
C ASP A 154 -5.22 -29.72 -6.68
N GLY A 155 -4.40 -29.29 -5.71
CA GLY A 155 -3.48 -28.17 -5.83
C GLY A 155 -4.10 -26.80 -5.51
N SER A 156 -5.39 -26.73 -5.17
CA SER A 156 -6.01 -25.50 -4.68
C SER A 156 -5.49 -25.11 -3.29
N VAL A 157 -5.53 -23.82 -2.95
CA VAL A 157 -5.09 -23.35 -1.64
C VAL A 157 -6.10 -23.77 -0.58
N LYS A 158 -5.63 -24.45 0.47
CA LYS A 158 -6.41 -24.86 1.62
C LYS A 158 -6.27 -23.90 2.81
N GLY A 159 -5.06 -23.36 2.99
CA GLY A 159 -4.76 -22.55 4.17
C GLY A 159 -3.34 -21.98 4.13
N VAL A 160 -2.88 -21.57 5.30
CA VAL A 160 -1.53 -21.02 5.51
C VAL A 160 -0.88 -21.63 6.76
N VAL A 161 0.44 -21.64 6.78
CA VAL A 161 1.24 -21.94 7.98
C VAL A 161 1.61 -20.60 8.62
N ALA A 162 1.32 -20.45 9.90
CA ALA A 162 1.61 -19.24 10.66
C ALA A 162 2.30 -19.55 12.00
N GLY A 163 3.03 -18.57 12.54
CA GLY A 163 3.67 -18.70 13.85
C GLY A 163 4.91 -19.59 13.88
N VAL A 164 5.61 -19.77 12.75
CA VAL A 164 6.90 -20.45 12.73
C VAL A 164 7.97 -19.55 13.30
N PHE A 165 8.67 -20.01 14.37
CA PHE A 165 9.75 -19.28 15.02
C PHE A 165 11.02 -20.13 15.14
N GLY A 166 12.14 -19.47 15.44
CA GLY A 166 13.38 -20.16 15.79
C GLY A 166 14.10 -20.88 14.65
N LEU A 167 13.81 -20.55 13.39
CA LEU A 167 14.62 -21.01 12.25
C LEU A 167 15.91 -20.21 12.16
N GLY A 168 17.03 -20.94 12.02
CA GLY A 168 18.34 -20.35 11.72
C GLY A 168 18.42 -19.75 10.32
N LYS A 169 19.49 -18.99 10.03
CA LYS A 169 19.73 -18.41 8.69
C LYS A 169 19.90 -19.48 7.59
N ASP A 170 20.23 -20.70 7.97
CA ASP A 170 20.35 -21.87 7.08
C ASP A 170 19.01 -22.61 6.90
N GLY A 171 17.92 -22.08 7.48
CA GLY A 171 16.58 -22.68 7.43
C GLY A 171 16.40 -23.89 8.37
N LYS A 172 17.36 -24.20 9.24
CA LYS A 172 17.25 -25.32 10.18
C LYS A 172 16.66 -24.89 11.51
N PRO A 173 15.92 -25.79 12.19
CA PRO A 173 15.43 -25.56 13.55
C PRO A 173 16.55 -25.22 14.52
N GLY A 174 16.41 -24.10 15.24
CA GLY A 174 17.24 -23.70 16.37
C GLY A 174 16.70 -24.22 17.72
N PRO A 175 17.31 -23.78 18.84
CA PRO A 175 16.87 -24.22 20.18
C PRO A 175 15.45 -23.83 20.53
N ASP A 176 14.99 -22.68 20.03
CA ASP A 176 13.65 -22.12 20.31
C ASP A 176 12.71 -22.32 19.11
N TYR A 177 12.90 -23.42 18.37
CA TYR A 177 12.11 -23.70 17.19
C TYR A 177 10.66 -24.09 17.55
N GLU A 178 9.72 -23.37 16.97
CA GLU A 178 8.29 -23.69 16.98
C GLU A 178 7.83 -23.95 15.52
N PRO A 179 7.18 -25.08 15.25
CA PRO A 179 6.79 -25.46 13.90
C PRO A 179 5.65 -24.59 13.33
N GLY A 180 5.03 -23.78 14.19
CA GLY A 180 3.82 -23.06 13.84
C GLY A 180 2.61 -23.96 13.76
N MET A 181 1.49 -23.40 13.28
CA MET A 181 0.22 -24.09 13.09
C MET A 181 -0.32 -23.87 11.69
N GLU A 182 -1.23 -24.71 11.24
CA GLU A 182 -1.96 -24.54 9.99
C GLU A 182 -3.32 -23.92 10.25
N LEU A 183 -3.66 -22.85 9.50
CA LEU A 183 -5.00 -22.28 9.50
C LEU A 183 -5.62 -22.57 8.15
N HIS A 184 -6.66 -23.39 8.19
CA HIS A 184 -7.38 -23.85 7.00
C HIS A 184 -8.63 -23.02 6.78
N GLY A 185 -9.00 -22.80 5.52
CA GLY A 185 -10.20 -22.07 5.14
C GLY A 185 -10.85 -22.65 3.90
N LYS A 186 -12.15 -22.41 3.76
CA LYS A 186 -12.82 -22.63 2.49
C LYS A 186 -12.20 -21.75 1.41
N TYR A 187 -11.85 -20.50 1.81
CA TYR A 187 -11.10 -19.55 0.98
C TYR A 187 -10.02 -18.81 1.78
N VAL A 188 -8.93 -18.45 1.11
CA VAL A 188 -7.81 -17.70 1.67
C VAL A 188 -7.68 -16.36 0.93
N MET A 189 -7.73 -15.25 1.65
CA MET A 189 -7.55 -13.90 1.11
C MET A 189 -6.17 -13.35 1.46
N ILE A 190 -5.39 -12.99 0.45
CA ILE A 190 -4.01 -12.52 0.63
C ILE A 190 -3.96 -11.00 0.57
N GLY A 191 -3.87 -10.38 1.73
CA GLY A 191 -3.79 -8.94 1.96
C GLY A 191 -2.45 -8.48 2.54
N GLU A 192 -1.32 -9.14 2.21
CA GLU A 192 0.02 -8.88 2.75
C GLU A 192 0.61 -7.51 2.35
N GLY A 193 -0.06 -6.78 1.48
CA GLY A 193 0.44 -5.52 0.94
C GLY A 193 1.48 -5.72 -0.17
N VAL A 194 2.36 -4.72 -0.31
CA VAL A 194 3.37 -4.70 -1.39
C VAL A 194 4.40 -5.80 -1.20
N ARG A 195 4.58 -6.66 -2.21
CA ARG A 195 5.57 -7.74 -2.24
C ARG A 195 5.46 -8.73 -1.07
N GLY A 196 4.25 -9.10 -0.72
CA GLY A 196 3.99 -10.18 0.23
C GLY A 196 4.71 -11.48 -0.15
N SER A 197 5.11 -12.27 0.83
CA SER A 197 5.85 -13.51 0.59
C SER A 197 4.96 -14.55 -0.11
N LEU A 198 3.76 -14.76 0.42
CA LEU A 198 2.80 -15.71 -0.14
C LEU A 198 2.22 -15.22 -1.47
N ALA A 199 1.94 -13.91 -1.59
CA ALA A 199 1.46 -13.31 -2.83
C ALA A 199 2.41 -13.60 -4.01
N LYS A 200 3.73 -13.50 -3.81
CA LYS A 200 4.72 -13.84 -4.86
C LYS A 200 4.67 -15.29 -5.28
N VAL A 201 4.58 -16.21 -4.31
CA VAL A 201 4.47 -17.65 -4.58
C VAL A 201 3.20 -17.96 -5.38
N LEU A 202 2.07 -17.36 -5.00
CA LEU A 202 0.78 -17.57 -5.67
C LEU A 202 0.76 -16.98 -7.07
N ILE A 203 1.30 -15.77 -7.26
CA ILE A 203 1.40 -15.14 -8.58
C ILE A 203 2.21 -16.00 -9.54
N ASP A 204 3.30 -16.58 -9.08
CA ASP A 204 4.15 -17.48 -9.88
C ASP A 204 3.47 -18.84 -10.12
N LYS A 205 3.01 -19.51 -9.05
CA LYS A 205 2.39 -20.84 -9.11
C LYS A 205 1.18 -20.91 -10.05
N PHE A 206 0.30 -19.89 -9.95
CA PHE A 206 -0.93 -19.85 -10.75
C PHE A 206 -0.82 -18.96 -11.99
N ASN A 207 0.40 -18.51 -12.32
CA ASN A 207 0.69 -17.66 -13.48
C ASN A 207 -0.23 -16.41 -13.58
N LEU A 208 -0.52 -15.79 -12.44
CA LEU A 208 -1.51 -14.71 -12.35
C LEU A 208 -1.10 -13.44 -13.11
N SER A 209 0.18 -13.28 -13.44
CA SER A 209 0.72 -12.15 -14.20
C SER A 209 0.77 -12.38 -15.72
N GLU A 210 0.21 -13.48 -16.24
CA GLU A 210 0.21 -13.75 -17.66
C GLU A 210 -0.47 -12.63 -18.47
N GLY A 211 0.22 -12.15 -19.50
CA GLY A 211 -0.27 -11.06 -20.37
C GLY A 211 -0.27 -9.66 -19.73
N LYS A 212 0.13 -9.53 -18.46
CA LYS A 212 0.22 -8.24 -17.75
C LYS A 212 1.59 -7.59 -17.92
N SER A 213 1.64 -6.29 -17.71
CA SER A 213 2.93 -5.58 -17.60
C SER A 213 3.64 -5.93 -16.29
N PRO A 214 4.99 -5.90 -16.26
CA PRO A 214 5.72 -6.03 -15.00
C PRO A 214 5.25 -5.00 -13.97
N GLN A 215 5.15 -5.41 -12.71
CA GLN A 215 4.85 -4.48 -11.62
C GLN A 215 6.01 -3.50 -11.46
N LYS A 216 5.69 -2.25 -11.14
CA LYS A 216 6.62 -1.19 -10.82
C LYS A 216 6.51 -0.83 -9.35
N PHE A 217 7.63 -0.37 -8.79
CA PHE A 217 7.70 -0.06 -7.37
C PHE A 217 8.32 1.31 -7.13
N GLY A 218 7.88 1.95 -6.04
CA GLY A 218 8.53 3.07 -5.41
C GLY A 218 8.96 2.70 -4.00
N LEU A 219 9.98 3.38 -3.49
CA LEU A 219 10.35 3.34 -2.09
C LEU A 219 9.90 4.64 -1.43
N GLY A 220 8.94 4.54 -0.52
CA GLY A 220 8.47 5.62 0.30
C GLY A 220 9.13 5.60 1.68
N MET A 221 9.71 6.70 2.08
CA MET A 221 10.23 6.94 3.42
C MET A 221 9.39 8.03 4.07
N LYS A 222 9.09 7.87 5.34
CA LYS A 222 8.27 8.81 6.10
C LYS A 222 8.90 9.11 7.45
N GLU A 223 8.67 10.32 7.92
CA GLU A 223 8.88 10.70 9.31
C GLU A 223 7.65 11.42 9.84
N LEU A 224 7.36 11.21 11.11
CA LEU A 224 6.38 11.98 11.86
C LEU A 224 7.13 12.97 12.76
N TRP A 225 6.74 14.23 12.69
CA TRP A 225 7.34 15.31 13.44
C TRP A 225 6.29 16.01 14.32
N GLU A 226 6.66 16.27 15.55
CA GLU A 226 5.99 17.25 16.39
C GLU A 226 6.62 18.61 16.15
N ILE A 227 5.84 19.58 15.68
CA ILE A 227 6.33 20.89 15.29
C ILE A 227 5.80 21.98 16.22
N LYS A 228 6.37 23.18 16.11
CA LYS A 228 5.88 24.33 16.85
C LYS A 228 4.45 24.69 16.44
N PRO A 229 3.57 25.06 17.39
CA PRO A 229 2.17 25.39 17.08
C PRO A 229 2.02 26.50 16.04
N GLU A 230 2.91 27.50 16.02
CA GLU A 230 2.90 28.61 15.05
C GLU A 230 3.15 28.15 13.59
N ASN A 231 3.84 27.01 13.40
CA ASN A 231 4.10 26.42 12.10
C ASN A 231 3.02 25.42 11.68
N HIS A 232 2.12 25.04 12.60
CA HIS A 232 1.12 24.01 12.38
C HIS A 232 -0.15 24.58 11.71
N LYS A 233 -0.63 23.89 10.67
CA LYS A 233 -1.83 24.25 9.88
C LYS A 233 -2.70 23.02 9.65
N PRO A 234 -3.53 22.60 10.63
CA PRO A 234 -4.31 21.37 10.54
C PRO A 234 -5.14 21.28 9.25
N GLY A 235 -5.01 20.16 8.53
CA GLY A 235 -5.69 19.93 7.26
C GLY A 235 -5.01 20.55 6.04
N GLN A 236 -3.83 21.18 6.20
CA GLN A 236 -3.01 21.54 5.04
C GLN A 236 -2.28 20.31 4.52
N VAL A 237 -2.42 20.07 3.22
CA VAL A 237 -1.78 18.99 2.46
C VAL A 237 -0.87 19.62 1.42
N THR A 238 0.38 19.23 1.38
CA THR A 238 1.36 19.71 0.41
C THR A 238 1.98 18.52 -0.32
N HIS A 239 1.96 18.56 -1.64
CA HIS A 239 2.66 17.62 -2.50
C HIS A 239 3.75 18.34 -3.28
N THR A 240 4.90 17.69 -3.47
CA THR A 240 5.99 18.27 -4.25
C THR A 240 6.62 17.27 -5.19
N MET A 241 7.27 17.76 -6.24
CA MET A 241 8.09 17.02 -7.18
C MET A 241 9.31 17.84 -7.59
N GLY A 242 10.30 17.20 -8.20
CA GLY A 242 11.56 17.84 -8.62
C GLY A 242 12.65 17.62 -7.58
N TRP A 243 13.37 18.68 -7.22
CA TRP A 243 14.49 18.60 -6.28
C TRP A 243 14.12 17.84 -4.99
N PRO A 244 15.01 17.00 -4.42
CA PRO A 244 16.41 16.74 -4.76
C PRO A 244 16.65 15.79 -5.94
N LEU A 245 15.60 15.15 -6.48
CA LEU A 245 15.72 14.29 -7.65
C LEU A 245 15.99 15.11 -8.92
N ASP A 246 16.70 14.50 -9.86
CA ASP A 246 16.86 15.07 -11.18
C ASP A 246 15.58 14.88 -12.04
N THR A 247 15.56 15.50 -13.23
CA THR A 247 14.40 15.43 -14.12
C THR A 247 14.19 14.05 -14.77
N LYS A 248 15.14 13.13 -14.63
CA LYS A 248 15.07 11.76 -15.19
C LYS A 248 14.66 10.72 -14.15
N THR A 249 14.77 11.05 -12.86
CA THR A 249 14.41 10.19 -11.75
C THR A 249 13.01 10.52 -11.29
N GLY A 250 12.12 9.53 -11.31
CA GLY A 250 10.75 9.69 -10.85
C GLY A 250 10.66 9.66 -9.33
N GLY A 251 9.69 10.38 -8.80
CA GLY A 251 9.42 10.46 -7.38
C GLY A 251 8.71 11.75 -7.01
N GLY A 252 8.58 11.98 -5.72
CA GLY A 252 7.95 13.17 -5.18
C GLY A 252 7.89 13.11 -3.66
N SER A 253 7.27 14.10 -3.07
CA SER A 253 7.13 14.16 -1.62
C SER A 253 5.77 14.67 -1.19
N PHE A 254 5.51 14.51 0.08
CA PHE A 254 4.33 15.07 0.71
C PHE A 254 4.66 15.60 2.11
N MET A 255 3.83 16.54 2.57
CA MET A 255 3.80 17.06 3.93
C MET A 255 2.35 17.28 4.33
N TYR A 256 1.89 16.56 5.37
CA TYR A 256 0.51 16.55 5.85
C TYR A 256 0.47 17.02 7.30
N HIS A 257 -0.26 18.10 7.56
CA HIS A 257 -0.52 18.57 8.89
C HIS A 257 -1.72 17.83 9.49
N LEU A 258 -1.44 16.99 10.47
CA LEU A 258 -2.39 16.14 11.20
C LEU A 258 -2.98 16.93 12.40
N GLU A 259 -3.52 16.20 13.38
CA GLU A 259 -3.86 16.78 14.70
C GLU A 259 -2.62 16.97 15.60
N ASP A 260 -2.78 17.62 16.74
CA ASP A 260 -1.83 17.70 17.86
C ASP A 260 -0.42 18.19 17.50
N ASN A 261 -0.32 19.20 16.63
CA ASN A 261 0.94 19.74 16.10
C ASN A 261 1.83 18.70 15.39
N LEU A 262 1.24 17.60 14.93
CA LEU A 262 1.94 16.58 14.19
C LEU A 262 1.93 16.87 12.68
N VAL A 263 3.09 16.68 12.08
CA VAL A 263 3.27 16.73 10.63
C VAL A 263 3.91 15.43 10.15
N SER A 264 3.26 14.78 9.20
CA SER A 264 3.86 13.67 8.48
C SER A 264 4.53 14.17 7.22
N ILE A 265 5.82 13.92 7.09
CA ILE A 265 6.57 14.16 5.86
C ILE A 265 6.97 12.85 5.22
N GLY A 266 6.93 12.79 3.91
CA GLY A 266 7.35 11.60 3.17
C GLY A 266 7.99 11.93 1.83
N PHE A 267 8.83 11.01 1.40
CA PHE A 267 9.57 11.12 0.15
C PHE A 267 9.55 9.78 -0.58
N VAL A 268 9.18 9.80 -1.84
CA VAL A 268 9.10 8.59 -2.68
C VAL A 268 10.11 8.68 -3.79
N VAL A 269 10.86 7.60 -3.99
CA VAL A 269 11.73 7.42 -5.16
C VAL A 269 11.23 6.22 -5.95
N HIS A 270 10.95 6.41 -7.24
CA HIS A 270 10.62 5.32 -8.15
C HIS A 270 11.84 4.41 -8.35
N LEU A 271 11.70 3.10 -8.18
CA LEU A 271 12.83 2.17 -8.20
C LEU A 271 13.39 1.88 -9.60
N ASN A 272 12.82 2.46 -10.66
CA ASN A 272 13.37 2.41 -12.01
C ASN A 272 14.41 3.51 -12.32
N TYR A 273 15.04 4.08 -11.30
CA TYR A 273 16.11 5.06 -11.48
C TYR A 273 17.35 4.44 -12.15
N LYS A 274 18.08 5.27 -12.91
CA LYS A 274 19.18 4.81 -13.76
C LYS A 274 20.54 4.88 -13.07
N ASN A 275 20.76 5.91 -12.24
CA ASN A 275 22.04 6.13 -11.55
C ASN A 275 22.16 5.22 -10.32
N PRO A 276 23.03 4.19 -10.31
CA PRO A 276 23.19 3.27 -9.18
C PRO A 276 23.81 3.93 -7.92
N HIS A 277 24.37 5.14 -8.04
CA HIS A 277 24.87 5.91 -6.90
C HIS A 277 23.76 6.67 -6.16
N LEU A 278 22.54 6.69 -6.70
CA LEU A 278 21.41 7.31 -6.01
C LEU A 278 21.04 6.48 -4.77
N PHE A 279 21.01 7.16 -3.63
CA PHE A 279 20.64 6.56 -2.37
C PHE A 279 19.34 7.16 -1.83
N PRO A 280 18.17 6.48 -2.01
CA PRO A 280 16.87 7.05 -1.70
C PRO A 280 16.74 7.64 -0.30
N TYR A 281 17.32 6.97 0.71
CA TYR A 281 17.34 7.48 2.07
C TYR A 281 18.01 8.85 2.19
N MET A 282 19.16 9.03 1.55
CA MET A 282 19.89 10.30 1.59
C MET A 282 19.20 11.39 0.76
N GLU A 283 18.48 11.03 -0.28
CA GLU A 283 17.63 12.00 -1.01
C GLU A 283 16.52 12.53 -0.10
N PHE A 284 15.89 11.67 0.72
CA PHE A 284 14.92 12.11 1.72
C PHE A 284 15.57 13.03 2.79
N GLN A 285 16.79 12.72 3.24
CA GLN A 285 17.50 13.58 4.17
C GLN A 285 17.82 14.96 3.57
N ARG A 286 18.25 15.01 2.31
CA ARG A 286 18.45 16.27 1.56
C ARG A 286 17.18 17.08 1.42
N PHE A 287 16.07 16.42 1.05
CA PHE A 287 14.76 17.04 0.88
C PHE A 287 14.35 17.88 2.10
N LYS A 288 14.62 17.44 3.31
CA LYS A 288 14.27 18.16 4.55
C LYS A 288 14.97 19.51 4.70
N HIS A 289 16.10 19.71 4.03
CA HIS A 289 16.82 20.99 4.02
C HIS A 289 16.30 22.00 3.00
N HIS A 290 15.30 21.63 2.19
CA HIS A 290 14.66 22.62 1.32
C HIS A 290 13.88 23.65 2.16
N PRO A 291 13.98 24.98 1.91
CA PRO A 291 13.36 26.00 2.74
C PRO A 291 11.86 25.76 2.99
N LEU A 292 11.10 25.37 1.96
CA LEU A 292 9.67 25.05 2.10
C LEU A 292 9.38 23.99 3.18
N ILE A 293 10.32 23.11 3.48
CA ILE A 293 10.18 22.01 4.44
C ILE A 293 10.89 22.36 5.75
N ALA A 294 12.12 22.85 5.67
CA ALA A 294 12.94 23.22 6.82
C ALA A 294 12.24 24.24 7.74
N ASP A 295 11.62 25.27 7.16
CA ASP A 295 10.91 26.31 7.91
C ASP A 295 9.73 25.75 8.73
N VAL A 296 9.05 24.71 8.24
CA VAL A 296 7.97 24.04 8.97
C VAL A 296 8.52 23.18 10.11
N LEU A 297 9.65 22.52 9.89
CA LEU A 297 10.26 21.58 10.86
C LEU A 297 11.14 22.29 11.89
N GLU A 298 11.46 23.57 11.71
CA GLU A 298 12.38 24.31 12.57
C GLU A 298 11.96 24.28 14.05
N GLY A 299 12.87 23.80 14.89
CA GLY A 299 12.65 23.65 16.33
C GLY A 299 11.64 22.54 16.69
N GLY A 300 11.22 21.75 15.71
CA GLY A 300 10.40 20.55 15.92
C GLY A 300 11.23 19.35 16.36
N ARG A 301 10.54 18.25 16.65
CA ARG A 301 11.10 16.97 17.09
C ARG A 301 10.55 15.83 16.23
N ARG A 302 11.45 15.02 15.67
CA ARG A 302 11.05 13.76 15.03
C ARG A 302 10.56 12.77 16.08
N VAL A 303 9.39 12.16 15.87
CA VAL A 303 8.77 11.21 16.79
C VAL A 303 8.68 9.79 16.25
N ALA A 304 8.65 9.61 14.92
CA ALA A 304 8.64 8.29 14.30
C ALA A 304 9.28 8.32 12.92
N TYR A 305 9.74 7.15 12.46
CA TYR A 305 10.27 6.91 11.11
C TYR A 305 9.77 5.58 10.59
N GLY A 306 9.60 5.47 9.29
CA GLY A 306 9.34 4.22 8.59
C GLY A 306 9.59 4.30 7.10
N ALA A 307 9.82 3.16 6.49
CA ALA A 307 9.98 3.06 5.05
C ALA A 307 9.18 1.87 4.52
N ARG A 308 8.57 2.04 3.34
CA ARG A 308 7.79 0.99 2.70
C ARG A 308 7.88 1.07 1.19
N ALA A 309 7.87 -0.10 0.54
CA ALA A 309 7.66 -0.15 -0.89
C ALA A 309 6.21 0.21 -1.24
N ILE A 310 6.00 0.75 -2.43
CA ILE A 310 4.70 1.14 -2.99
C ILE A 310 4.59 0.48 -4.37
N THR A 311 3.43 -0.07 -4.71
CA THR A 311 3.16 -0.54 -6.07
C THR A 311 2.85 0.63 -6.99
N GLU A 312 3.49 0.69 -8.16
CA GLU A 312 3.37 1.80 -9.11
C GLU A 312 3.06 1.36 -10.55
N GLY A 313 2.83 0.06 -10.78
CA GLY A 313 2.57 -0.47 -12.11
C GLY A 313 1.24 -0.01 -12.71
N GLY A 314 0.28 0.32 -11.87
CA GLY A 314 -1.05 0.77 -12.30
C GLY A 314 -1.90 -0.34 -12.93
N TYR A 315 -2.97 0.07 -13.63
CA TYR A 315 -4.00 -0.81 -14.20
C TYR A 315 -3.43 -2.00 -15.00
N GLN A 316 -2.46 -1.76 -15.87
CA GLN A 316 -1.88 -2.79 -16.75
C GLN A 316 -0.99 -3.82 -16.05
N SER A 317 -0.66 -3.60 -14.78
CA SER A 317 0.17 -4.49 -13.96
C SER A 317 -0.62 -5.24 -12.89
N VAL A 318 -1.92 -5.00 -12.77
CA VAL A 318 -2.79 -5.75 -11.85
C VAL A 318 -2.88 -7.19 -12.35
N PRO A 319 -2.48 -8.19 -11.54
CA PRO A 319 -2.56 -9.61 -11.92
C PRO A 319 -4.01 -10.09 -11.98
N LYS A 320 -4.23 -11.31 -12.42
CA LYS A 320 -5.49 -12.01 -12.15
C LYS A 320 -5.67 -12.10 -10.64
N LEU A 321 -6.84 -11.74 -10.13
CA LEU A 321 -7.08 -11.55 -8.70
C LEU A 321 -7.42 -12.84 -7.98
N SER A 322 -8.10 -13.77 -8.65
CA SER A 322 -8.55 -15.05 -8.09
C SER A 322 -7.68 -16.20 -8.55
N PHE A 323 -7.57 -17.19 -7.70
CA PHE A 323 -6.92 -18.47 -7.92
C PHE A 323 -7.70 -19.58 -7.18
N PRO A 324 -7.53 -20.85 -7.52
CA PRO A 324 -8.21 -21.94 -6.81
C PRO A 324 -7.94 -21.90 -5.30
N GLY A 325 -9.00 -21.71 -4.50
CA GLY A 325 -8.96 -21.63 -3.05
C GLY A 325 -8.73 -20.24 -2.48
N GLY A 326 -8.70 -19.16 -3.30
CA GLY A 326 -8.55 -17.83 -2.73
C GLY A 326 -8.36 -16.68 -3.71
N CYS A 327 -7.89 -15.54 -3.19
CA CYS A 327 -7.71 -14.33 -3.98
C CYS A 327 -6.65 -13.38 -3.40
N LEU A 328 -6.17 -12.45 -4.24
CA LEU A 328 -5.32 -11.32 -3.87
C LEU A 328 -6.20 -10.09 -3.63
N ILE A 329 -5.96 -9.37 -2.53
CA ILE A 329 -6.66 -8.13 -2.20
C ILE A 329 -5.68 -6.97 -1.94
N GLY A 330 -6.13 -5.75 -2.18
CA GLY A 330 -5.36 -4.53 -1.92
C GLY A 330 -4.04 -4.46 -2.68
N CYS A 331 -2.99 -4.03 -1.97
CA CYS A 331 -1.66 -3.85 -2.58
C CYS A 331 -0.93 -5.16 -2.89
N SER A 332 -1.42 -6.33 -2.45
CA SER A 332 -0.92 -7.61 -2.95
C SER A 332 -1.16 -7.76 -4.45
N ALA A 333 -2.24 -7.13 -4.96
CA ALA A 333 -2.53 -7.03 -6.39
C ALA A 333 -2.10 -5.68 -7.03
N GLY A 334 -1.61 -4.71 -6.25
CA GLY A 334 -1.07 -3.46 -6.80
C GLY A 334 -2.10 -2.38 -7.14
N MET A 335 -3.08 -2.16 -6.28
CA MET A 335 -4.22 -1.25 -6.54
C MET A 335 -4.00 0.21 -6.12
N VAL A 336 -2.76 0.70 -6.12
CA VAL A 336 -2.45 2.11 -5.79
C VAL A 336 -2.64 3.01 -7.00
N ASN A 337 -3.39 4.10 -6.82
CA ASN A 337 -3.45 5.20 -7.78
C ASN A 337 -2.29 6.15 -7.50
N VAL A 338 -1.21 6.02 -8.27
CA VAL A 338 0.06 6.75 -8.04
C VAL A 338 -0.10 8.26 -8.18
N PRO A 339 -0.71 8.81 -9.25
CA PRO A 339 -0.91 10.25 -9.37
C PRO A 339 -1.74 10.85 -8.23
N ARG A 340 -2.77 10.15 -7.76
CA ARG A 340 -3.56 10.58 -6.60
C ARG A 340 -2.84 10.41 -5.26
N ILE A 341 -1.74 9.66 -5.22
CA ILE A 341 -1.02 9.26 -4.00
C ILE A 341 -1.98 8.56 -3.01
N LYS A 342 -2.90 7.77 -3.53
CA LYS A 342 -3.96 7.10 -2.77
C LYS A 342 -4.10 5.64 -3.18
N GLY A 343 -4.34 4.79 -2.19
CA GLY A 343 -4.57 3.36 -2.41
C GLY A 343 -5.39 2.72 -1.30
N SER A 344 -5.59 3.42 -0.17
CA SER A 344 -6.28 2.83 0.99
C SER A 344 -7.75 2.53 0.68
N HIS A 345 -8.48 3.45 0.02
CA HIS A 345 -9.86 3.22 -0.40
C HIS A 345 -9.97 2.08 -1.42
N ASN A 346 -9.07 2.01 -2.42
CA ASN A 346 -9.04 0.89 -3.37
C ASN A 346 -8.75 -0.44 -2.68
N ALA A 347 -7.86 -0.44 -1.69
CA ALA A 347 -7.56 -1.63 -0.89
C ALA A 347 -8.80 -2.10 -0.10
N MET A 348 -9.50 -1.19 0.56
CA MET A 348 -10.73 -1.50 1.30
C MET A 348 -11.82 -2.03 0.37
N LEU A 349 -12.11 -1.32 -0.72
CA LEU A 349 -13.11 -1.75 -1.72
C LEU A 349 -12.78 -3.13 -2.31
N SER A 350 -11.52 -3.42 -2.59
CA SER A 350 -11.12 -4.74 -3.09
C SER A 350 -11.38 -5.86 -2.08
N GLY A 351 -11.14 -5.57 -0.79
CA GLY A 351 -11.47 -6.50 0.30
C GLY A 351 -12.98 -6.77 0.38
N MET A 352 -13.78 -5.72 0.24
CA MET A 352 -15.25 -5.84 0.26
C MET A 352 -15.77 -6.68 -0.92
N LEU A 353 -15.28 -6.41 -2.15
CA LEU A 353 -15.67 -7.19 -3.33
C LEU A 353 -15.26 -8.66 -3.21
N ALA A 354 -14.09 -8.94 -2.66
CA ALA A 354 -13.64 -10.31 -2.41
C ALA A 354 -14.50 -11.01 -1.35
N ALA A 355 -14.89 -10.28 -0.31
CA ALA A 355 -15.75 -10.76 0.76
C ALA A 355 -17.14 -11.12 0.24
N ASP A 356 -17.75 -10.26 -0.57
CA ASP A 356 -19.06 -10.52 -1.17
C ASP A 356 -19.03 -11.79 -2.03
N ALA A 357 -18.03 -11.94 -2.90
CA ALA A 357 -17.86 -13.14 -3.73
C ALA A 357 -17.65 -14.42 -2.90
N ALA A 358 -16.86 -14.35 -1.83
CA ALA A 358 -16.63 -15.49 -0.95
C ALA A 358 -17.88 -15.86 -0.14
N ALA A 359 -18.63 -14.87 0.37
CA ALA A 359 -19.87 -15.09 1.09
C ALA A 359 -20.93 -15.77 0.20
N GLU A 360 -21.08 -15.31 -1.04
CA GLU A 360 -21.97 -15.93 -2.03
C GLU A 360 -21.55 -17.37 -2.35
N ALA A 361 -20.24 -17.62 -2.55
CA ALA A 361 -19.73 -18.96 -2.82
C ALA A 361 -19.98 -19.92 -1.65
N ILE A 362 -19.71 -19.48 -0.40
CA ILE A 362 -19.94 -20.28 0.81
C ILE A 362 -21.44 -20.56 0.98
N ALA A 363 -22.32 -19.58 0.78
CA ALA A 363 -23.77 -19.76 0.84
C ALA A 363 -24.28 -20.76 -0.21
N ALA A 364 -23.61 -20.86 -1.37
CA ALA A 364 -23.89 -21.84 -2.40
C ALA A 364 -23.25 -23.23 -2.13
N GLY A 365 -22.58 -23.41 -0.98
CA GLY A 365 -21.90 -24.66 -0.61
C GLY A 365 -20.61 -24.92 -1.38
N ARG A 366 -20.01 -23.89 -1.97
CA ARG A 366 -18.72 -23.96 -2.69
C ARG A 366 -17.56 -23.73 -1.74
N GLU A 367 -16.45 -24.40 -2.01
CA GLU A 367 -15.17 -24.20 -1.31
C GLU A 367 -14.00 -24.59 -2.21
N GLY A 368 -12.87 -23.91 -2.05
CA GLY A 368 -11.62 -24.27 -2.71
C GLY A 368 -11.56 -24.01 -4.22
N ASP A 369 -12.64 -23.61 -4.84
CA ASP A 369 -12.70 -23.24 -6.25
C ASP A 369 -12.22 -21.80 -6.51
N GLU A 370 -12.29 -21.34 -7.74
CA GLU A 370 -11.89 -20.00 -8.10
C GLU A 370 -13.04 -19.00 -7.93
N LEU A 371 -12.80 -17.92 -7.18
CA LEU A 371 -13.76 -16.80 -7.02
C LEU A 371 -13.78 -15.90 -8.27
N SER A 372 -14.29 -16.42 -9.38
CA SER A 372 -14.38 -15.69 -10.66
C SER A 372 -15.29 -14.47 -10.58
N GLU A 373 -16.27 -14.50 -9.68
CA GLU A 373 -17.20 -13.42 -9.39
C GLU A 373 -16.46 -12.18 -8.85
N TYR A 374 -15.42 -12.38 -8.03
CA TYR A 374 -14.57 -11.28 -7.55
C TYR A 374 -13.83 -10.60 -8.70
N GLN A 375 -13.23 -11.37 -9.62
CA GLN A 375 -12.57 -10.79 -10.80
C GLN A 375 -13.56 -9.99 -11.64
N ALA A 376 -14.75 -10.55 -11.91
CA ALA A 376 -15.79 -9.90 -12.71
C ALA A 376 -16.35 -8.64 -12.04
N ALA A 377 -16.48 -8.62 -10.73
CA ALA A 377 -16.88 -7.45 -9.95
C ALA A 377 -15.80 -6.35 -9.99
N TRP A 378 -14.53 -6.73 -9.82
CA TRP A 378 -13.41 -5.78 -9.90
C TRP A 378 -13.31 -5.12 -11.27
N ASP A 379 -13.46 -5.87 -12.36
CA ASP A 379 -13.39 -5.34 -13.73
C ASP A 379 -14.40 -4.22 -14.01
N LYS A 380 -15.52 -4.23 -13.27
CA LYS A 380 -16.62 -3.23 -13.38
C LYS A 380 -16.60 -2.20 -12.24
N SER A 381 -15.66 -2.32 -11.30
CA SER A 381 -15.62 -1.51 -10.08
C SER A 381 -15.07 -0.12 -10.31
N ALA A 382 -15.35 0.76 -9.34
CA ALA A 382 -14.71 2.06 -9.24
C ALA A 382 -13.17 1.96 -9.13
N ILE A 383 -12.62 0.86 -8.60
CA ILE A 383 -11.17 0.62 -8.52
C ILE A 383 -10.56 0.52 -9.92
N ALA A 384 -11.13 -0.34 -10.77
CA ALA A 384 -10.66 -0.52 -12.13
C ALA A 384 -10.76 0.78 -12.94
N GLU A 385 -11.86 1.51 -12.76
CA GLU A 385 -12.07 2.82 -13.39
C GLU A 385 -11.05 3.86 -12.93
N ASP A 386 -10.81 3.98 -11.62
CA ASP A 386 -9.84 4.90 -11.01
C ASP A 386 -8.42 4.64 -11.53
N LEU A 387 -8.00 3.36 -11.56
CA LEU A 387 -6.70 2.97 -12.10
C LEU A 387 -6.59 3.17 -13.61
N LYS A 388 -7.67 2.92 -14.36
CA LYS A 388 -7.70 3.07 -15.81
C LYS A 388 -7.56 4.53 -16.25
N LYS A 389 -8.11 5.48 -15.48
CA LYS A 389 -7.98 6.92 -15.76
C LYS A 389 -6.53 7.42 -15.73
N VAL A 390 -5.68 6.79 -14.94
CA VAL A 390 -4.27 7.22 -14.74
C VAL A 390 -3.23 6.26 -15.33
N ARG A 391 -3.67 5.23 -16.05
CA ARG A 391 -2.83 4.10 -16.51
C ARG A 391 -1.56 4.49 -17.27
N ASN A 392 -1.55 5.63 -17.96
CA ASN A 392 -0.43 6.07 -18.79
C ASN A 392 0.56 7.01 -18.07
N VAL A 393 0.22 7.53 -16.90
CA VAL A 393 1.06 8.52 -16.19
C VAL A 393 2.44 7.95 -15.86
N LYS A 394 2.49 6.78 -15.23
CA LYS A 394 3.76 6.14 -14.87
C LYS A 394 4.60 5.73 -16.09
N PRO A 395 4.06 5.10 -17.15
CA PRO A 395 4.80 4.83 -18.37
C PRO A 395 5.34 6.09 -19.08
N LEU A 396 4.53 7.14 -19.17
CA LEU A 396 4.96 8.41 -19.78
C LEU A 396 6.07 9.06 -18.94
N TRP A 397 5.94 9.08 -17.63
CA TRP A 397 7.00 9.60 -16.76
C TRP A 397 8.30 8.81 -16.91
N SER A 398 8.22 7.49 -16.91
CA SER A 398 9.40 6.62 -17.06
C SER A 398 10.13 6.80 -18.40
N LYS A 399 9.39 7.12 -19.47
CA LYS A 399 9.95 7.31 -20.81
C LYS A 399 10.45 8.74 -21.06
N LEU A 400 9.75 9.75 -20.56
CA LEU A 400 9.95 11.16 -20.92
C LEU A 400 10.52 12.00 -19.77
N GLY A 401 10.73 11.41 -18.59
CA GLY A 401 11.15 12.12 -17.37
C GLY A 401 10.06 13.02 -16.80
N LEU A 402 10.45 13.89 -15.87
CA LEU A 402 9.52 14.71 -15.09
C LEU A 402 8.68 15.65 -15.97
N ILE A 403 9.30 16.47 -16.79
CA ILE A 403 8.60 17.53 -17.56
C ILE A 403 7.68 16.91 -18.61
N GLY A 404 8.21 15.99 -19.44
CA GLY A 404 7.42 15.33 -20.48
C GLY A 404 6.32 14.43 -19.91
N GLY A 405 6.62 13.75 -18.81
CA GLY A 405 5.68 12.90 -18.08
C GLY A 405 4.53 13.70 -17.48
N LEU A 406 4.80 14.86 -16.87
CA LEU A 406 3.77 15.76 -16.35
C LEU A 406 2.89 16.35 -17.44
N ALA A 407 3.50 16.86 -18.53
CA ALA A 407 2.75 17.47 -19.61
C ALA A 407 1.82 16.48 -20.30
N LEU A 408 2.35 15.35 -20.77
CA LEU A 408 1.57 14.36 -21.51
C LEU A 408 0.73 13.47 -20.58
N GLY A 409 1.23 13.12 -19.39
CA GLY A 409 0.45 12.39 -18.39
C GLY A 409 -0.69 13.21 -17.84
N GLY A 410 -0.47 14.51 -17.59
CA GLY A 410 -1.51 15.45 -17.20
C GLY A 410 -2.59 15.59 -18.29
N LEU A 411 -2.19 15.78 -19.54
CA LEU A 411 -3.11 15.83 -20.69
C LEU A 411 -3.94 14.53 -20.79
N ASP A 412 -3.30 13.37 -20.68
CA ASP A 412 -3.97 12.08 -20.74
C ASP A 412 -4.99 11.90 -19.59
N MET A 413 -4.65 12.33 -18.38
CA MET A 413 -5.59 12.33 -17.25
C MET A 413 -6.79 13.25 -17.51
N TRP A 414 -6.56 14.48 -18.02
CA TRP A 414 -7.63 15.40 -18.37
C TRP A 414 -8.56 14.84 -19.42
N THR A 415 -8.03 14.26 -20.52
CA THR A 415 -8.86 13.68 -21.58
C THR A 415 -9.61 12.43 -21.12
N ASN A 416 -9.00 11.58 -20.31
CA ASN A 416 -9.69 10.43 -19.71
C ASN A 416 -10.83 10.89 -18.79
N GLN A 417 -10.61 11.92 -17.99
CA GLN A 417 -11.61 12.37 -17.01
C GLN A 417 -12.78 13.11 -17.66
N LEU A 418 -12.52 13.97 -18.65
CA LEU A 418 -13.58 14.77 -19.31
C LEU A 418 -14.30 14.02 -20.41
N PHE A 419 -13.60 13.16 -21.15
CA PHE A 419 -14.10 12.56 -22.38
C PHE A 419 -14.07 11.03 -22.38
N GLY A 420 -13.52 10.40 -21.33
CA GLY A 420 -13.47 8.94 -21.20
C GLY A 420 -12.48 8.24 -22.15
N PHE A 421 -11.57 8.98 -22.81
CA PHE A 421 -10.61 8.38 -23.73
C PHE A 421 -9.17 8.84 -23.49
N SER A 422 -8.22 8.04 -23.98
CA SER A 422 -6.80 8.34 -24.01
C SER A 422 -6.29 8.36 -25.45
N PHE A 423 -5.49 9.37 -25.79
CA PHE A 423 -4.78 9.41 -27.09
C PHE A 423 -3.74 8.31 -27.22
N PHE A 424 -3.25 7.78 -26.14
CA PHE A 424 -2.14 6.80 -26.10
C PHE A 424 -2.64 5.35 -25.96
N GLY A 425 -3.96 5.12 -25.86
CA GLY A 425 -4.48 3.79 -25.51
C GLY A 425 -4.00 3.34 -24.13
N THR A 426 -3.35 2.18 -24.05
CA THR A 426 -2.71 1.70 -22.81
C THR A 426 -1.22 1.41 -23.09
N ILE A 427 -0.35 2.24 -22.54
CA ILE A 427 1.10 2.08 -22.66
C ILE A 427 1.56 1.00 -21.66
N LYS A 428 2.24 -0.02 -22.17
CA LYS A 428 2.78 -1.10 -21.32
C LYS A 428 4.14 -0.73 -20.73
N HIS A 429 4.43 -1.26 -19.56
CA HIS A 429 5.79 -1.36 -19.03
C HIS A 429 6.50 -2.54 -19.67
N GLU A 430 7.73 -2.34 -20.14
CA GLU A 430 8.48 -3.36 -20.88
C GLU A 430 9.53 -4.06 -20.00
N LYS A 431 10.01 -3.39 -18.95
CA LYS A 431 11.13 -3.84 -18.12
C LYS A 431 10.77 -3.84 -16.65
N ASN A 432 11.37 -4.72 -15.86
CA ASN A 432 11.38 -4.61 -14.40
C ASN A 432 12.17 -3.37 -13.95
N ASP A 433 12.02 -2.96 -12.69
CA ASP A 433 12.75 -1.81 -12.17
C ASP A 433 14.26 -2.07 -12.13
N ALA A 434 14.68 -3.26 -11.70
CA ALA A 434 16.09 -3.65 -11.64
C ALA A 434 16.80 -3.54 -13.01
N ASP A 435 16.10 -3.84 -14.11
CA ASP A 435 16.61 -3.77 -15.47
C ASP A 435 16.83 -2.33 -15.96
N SER A 436 16.37 -1.33 -15.19
CA SER A 436 16.49 0.09 -15.51
C SER A 436 17.78 0.70 -14.97
N THR A 437 18.42 0.07 -13.99
CA THR A 437 19.66 0.55 -13.36
C THR A 437 20.83 0.39 -14.32
N GLY A 438 21.57 1.47 -14.56
CA GLY A 438 22.75 1.47 -15.42
C GLY A 438 24.01 0.96 -14.72
N LYS A 439 25.11 0.90 -15.48
CA LYS A 439 26.41 0.51 -14.91
C LYS A 439 26.99 1.68 -14.11
N ALA A 440 27.56 1.43 -12.93
CA ALA A 440 28.10 2.47 -12.05
C ALA A 440 29.14 3.37 -12.73
N ALA A 441 29.97 2.81 -13.63
CA ALA A 441 31.00 3.55 -14.35
C ALA A 441 30.42 4.62 -15.33
N ASP A 442 29.15 4.49 -15.73
CA ASP A 442 28.52 5.38 -16.71
C ASP A 442 27.81 6.59 -16.06
N TYR A 443 27.82 6.65 -14.72
CA TYR A 443 27.11 7.68 -13.97
C TYR A 443 28.02 8.39 -12.98
N PRO A 444 27.78 9.70 -12.75
CA PRO A 444 28.50 10.42 -11.72
C PRO A 444 28.15 9.90 -10.33
N VAL A 445 29.15 9.82 -9.46
CA VAL A 445 28.96 9.56 -8.04
C VAL A 445 28.19 10.73 -7.42
N ILE A 446 27.18 10.43 -6.60
CA ILE A 446 26.44 11.44 -5.85
C ILE A 446 27.06 11.53 -4.46
N GLU A 447 27.65 12.69 -4.16
CA GLU A 447 28.17 12.98 -2.84
C GLU A 447 27.03 13.53 -1.95
N TYR A 448 26.78 12.84 -0.84
CA TYR A 448 25.77 13.24 0.12
C TYR A 448 26.41 13.95 1.31
N PRO A 449 25.84 15.09 1.76
CA PRO A 449 26.30 15.75 2.96
C PRO A 449 26.11 14.85 4.18
N ARG A 450 26.95 15.02 5.18
CA ARG A 450 26.74 14.35 6.48
C ARG A 450 25.46 14.88 7.12
N PRO A 451 24.63 14.01 7.69
CA PRO A 451 23.45 14.43 8.45
C PRO A 451 23.86 15.35 9.61
N ASP A 452 23.04 16.36 9.87
CA ASP A 452 23.30 17.39 10.90
C ASP A 452 22.81 16.99 12.30
N GLY A 453 22.03 15.93 12.42
CA GLY A 453 21.45 15.47 13.67
C GLY A 453 20.26 16.31 14.16
N VAL A 454 19.81 17.31 13.38
CA VAL A 454 18.69 18.21 13.69
C VAL A 454 17.52 17.99 12.72
N LEU A 455 17.75 18.23 11.45
CA LEU A 455 16.77 17.96 10.38
C LEU A 455 17.08 16.64 9.66
N SER A 456 18.34 16.28 9.54
CA SER A 456 18.76 15.06 8.86
C SER A 456 19.52 14.12 9.80
N PHE A 457 19.34 12.83 9.60
CA PHE A 457 19.81 11.79 10.51
C PHE A 457 20.47 10.64 9.75
N ASP A 458 21.41 9.95 10.39
CA ASP A 458 21.93 8.69 9.87
C ASP A 458 20.90 7.54 10.00
N ARG A 459 21.16 6.42 9.31
CA ARG A 459 20.22 5.29 9.27
C ARG A 459 20.01 4.63 10.64
N LEU A 460 21.06 4.50 11.43
CA LEU A 460 20.97 3.85 12.74
C LEU A 460 20.13 4.68 13.71
N THR A 461 20.34 6.01 13.69
CA THR A 461 19.52 6.93 14.48
C THR A 461 18.04 6.84 14.09
N ASN A 462 17.71 6.65 12.79
CA ASN A 462 16.33 6.50 12.36
C ASN A 462 15.72 5.15 12.76
N VAL A 463 16.47 4.05 12.77
CA VAL A 463 15.96 2.74 13.18
C VAL A 463 15.46 2.75 14.63
N ALA A 464 16.01 3.58 15.49
CA ALA A 464 15.53 3.71 16.88
C ALA A 464 14.09 4.30 17.00
N TYR A 465 13.53 4.81 15.88
CA TYR A 465 12.18 5.39 15.82
C TYR A 465 11.23 4.62 14.88
N SER A 466 11.63 3.43 14.43
CA SER A 466 10.82 2.61 13.50
C SER A 466 10.03 1.53 14.21
#